data_849bad4459f7d4dea132af08b7f2b571
#
_entry.id   849bad4459f7d4dea132af08b7f2b571
#
_cell.length_a   1.000
_cell.length_b   1.000
_cell.length_c   1.000
_cell.angle_alpha   90.00
_cell.angle_beta   90.00
_cell.angle_gamma   90.00
#
_symmetry.space_group_name_H-M   'P 1'
#
loop_
_entity.id
_entity.type
_entity.pdbx_description
1 polymer ?
#
loop_
_entity_poly.entity_id
_entity_poly.type
_entity_poly.pdbx_seq_one_letter_code
_entity_poly.pdbx_strand_id
1 'polypeptide(L)'
;MIRGNQPHNNPMWRKTLHEKYGLFDSKYKSAGDWEFFLRSTFGGSKFKKMSAAYGLYYFNPKGISTNADNSSWKREEEREIFKKYFAKLKEEKKSTLSNPTKEMDIIL
;
A
#
# COMPACT_ATOMS: atom_id res chain seq x y z
N MET A 1 -1.14 -7.35 0.84
CA MET A 1 -0.73 -5.95 0.97
C MET A 1 -1.25 -5.26 2.23
N ILE A 2 -2.42 -5.61 2.72
CA ILE A 2 -2.97 -4.95 3.92
C ILE A 2 -2.11 -5.13 5.18
N ARG A 3 -1.31 -6.17 5.26
CA ARG A 3 -0.42 -6.44 6.39
C ARG A 3 0.90 -5.69 6.35
N GLY A 4 1.17 -4.95 5.30
CA GLY A 4 2.39 -4.18 5.15
C GLY A 4 2.58 -3.68 3.74
N ASN A 5 3.49 -2.72 3.60
CA ASN A 5 3.85 -2.13 2.32
C ASN A 5 4.82 -3.06 1.58
N GLN A 6 4.29 -3.99 0.83
CA GLN A 6 5.11 -4.98 0.11
C GLN A 6 5.83 -4.40 -1.11
N PRO A 7 5.25 -3.48 -1.92
CA PRO A 7 6.01 -2.82 -2.98
C PRO A 7 7.17 -1.99 -2.48
N HIS A 8 7.04 -1.41 -1.32
CA HIS A 8 7.97 -0.64 -0.51
C HIS A 8 8.98 0.21 -1.27
N ASN A 9 10.02 -0.36 -1.88
CA ASN A 9 11.19 0.40 -2.29
C ASN A 9 11.29 0.69 -3.78
N ASN A 10 11.02 -0.21 -4.68
CA ASN A 10 11.23 0.01 -6.11
C ASN A 10 10.00 -0.39 -6.94
N PRO A 11 8.80 0.08 -6.59
CA PRO A 11 7.65 -0.17 -7.42
C PRO A 11 7.70 0.68 -8.69
N MET A 12 7.10 0.19 -9.75
CA MET A 12 6.91 0.92 -10.99
C MET A 12 5.46 0.76 -11.43
N TRP A 13 4.82 1.85 -11.82
CA TRP A 13 3.45 1.83 -12.30
C TRP A 13 3.21 2.85 -13.41
N ARG A 14 2.11 2.69 -14.13
CA ARG A 14 1.75 3.63 -15.18
C ARG A 14 1.20 4.92 -14.57
N LYS A 15 1.52 6.04 -15.17
CA LYS A 15 1.01 7.37 -14.77
C LYS A 15 -0.52 7.42 -14.78
N THR A 16 -1.14 6.67 -15.66
CA THR A 16 -2.60 6.58 -15.76
C THR A 16 -3.26 6.08 -14.48
N LEU A 17 -2.51 5.42 -13.60
CA LEU A 17 -3.00 4.99 -12.30
C LEU A 17 -3.39 6.20 -11.42
N HIS A 18 -2.65 7.30 -11.52
CA HIS A 18 -2.97 8.55 -10.84
C HIS A 18 -4.21 9.24 -11.43
N GLU A 19 -4.45 9.08 -12.71
CA GLU A 19 -5.68 9.60 -13.34
C GLU A 19 -6.91 8.85 -12.81
N LYS A 20 -6.75 7.57 -12.52
CA LYS A 20 -7.84 6.71 -12.04
C LYS A 20 -8.07 6.80 -10.53
N TYR A 21 -7.00 6.87 -9.74
CA TYR A 21 -7.07 6.79 -8.26
C TYR A 21 -6.59 8.05 -7.55
N GLY A 22 -6.12 9.05 -8.28
CA GLY A 22 -5.60 10.28 -7.70
C GLY A 22 -4.13 10.19 -7.31
N LEU A 23 -3.65 11.27 -6.74
CA LEU A 23 -2.27 11.39 -6.27
C LEU A 23 -2.12 10.82 -4.85
N PHE A 24 -0.89 10.80 -4.35
CA PHE A 24 -0.65 10.49 -2.94
C PHE A 24 -1.38 11.49 -2.05
N ASP A 25 -1.96 10.99 -0.97
CA ASP A 25 -2.64 11.84 0.01
C ASP A 25 -1.59 12.55 0.87
N SER A 26 -1.58 13.88 0.79
CA SER A 26 -0.63 14.73 1.53
C SER A 26 -0.80 14.67 3.05
N LYS A 27 -1.90 14.12 3.53
CA LYS A 27 -2.13 13.85 4.96
C LYS A 27 -1.09 12.89 5.53
N TYR A 28 -0.59 11.96 4.73
CA TYR A 28 0.36 10.94 5.17
C TYR A 28 1.79 11.36 4.87
N LYS A 29 2.63 11.45 5.88
CA LYS A 29 4.03 11.88 5.76
C LYS A 29 4.98 10.74 5.44
N SER A 30 4.69 9.53 5.93
CA SER A 30 5.55 8.36 5.77
C SER A 30 4.89 7.24 4.99
N ALA A 31 3.64 6.95 5.25
CA ALA A 31 2.92 5.80 4.67
C ALA A 31 2.03 6.16 3.49
N GLY A 32 2.26 7.31 2.85
CA GLY A 32 1.47 7.78 1.71
C GLY A 32 1.52 6.84 0.52
N ASP A 33 2.67 6.22 0.25
CA ASP A 33 2.83 5.21 -0.80
C ASP A 33 1.99 3.96 -0.50
N TRP A 34 2.05 3.45 0.72
CA TRP A 34 1.27 2.29 1.13
C TRP A 34 -0.24 2.55 1.02
N GLU A 35 -0.68 3.72 1.45
CA GLU A 35 -2.09 4.13 1.30
C GLU A 35 -2.50 4.14 -0.18
N PHE A 36 -1.67 4.72 -1.05
CA PHE A 36 -1.93 4.76 -2.49
C PHE A 36 -2.00 3.34 -3.09
N PHE A 37 -1.09 2.46 -2.72
CA PHE A 37 -1.10 1.08 -3.20
C PHE A 37 -2.34 0.32 -2.73
N LEU A 38 -2.76 0.52 -1.47
CA LEU A 38 -4.00 -0.07 -0.97
C LEU A 38 -5.22 0.47 -1.69
N ARG A 39 -5.29 1.78 -1.89
CA ARG A 39 -6.38 2.44 -2.61
C ARG A 39 -6.52 1.90 -4.03
N SER A 40 -5.41 1.79 -4.74
CA SER A 40 -5.41 1.24 -6.09
C SER A 40 -5.74 -0.26 -6.13
N THR A 41 -5.28 -1.03 -5.14
CA THR A 41 -5.60 -2.45 -5.01
C THR A 41 -7.10 -2.67 -4.83
N PHE A 42 -7.72 -1.93 -3.91
CA PHE A 42 -9.16 -2.00 -3.70
C PHE A 42 -9.97 -1.52 -4.91
N GLY A 43 -9.37 -0.67 -5.74
CA GLY A 43 -9.95 -0.25 -7.01
C GLY A 43 -9.81 -1.26 -8.14
N GLY A 44 -9.10 -2.36 -7.92
CA GLY A 44 -8.93 -3.44 -8.89
C GLY A 44 -7.58 -3.51 -9.59
N SER A 45 -6.60 -2.70 -9.19
CA SER A 45 -5.25 -2.76 -9.77
C SER A 45 -4.53 -4.04 -9.36
N LYS A 46 -3.74 -4.58 -10.26
CA LYS A 46 -2.97 -5.81 -10.06
C LYS A 46 -1.49 -5.48 -9.87
N PHE A 47 -0.84 -6.18 -8.97
CA PHE A 47 0.59 -6.06 -8.71
C PHE A 47 1.32 -7.32 -9.16
N LYS A 48 2.50 -7.16 -9.71
CA LYS A 48 3.36 -8.27 -10.11
C LYS A 48 4.73 -8.08 -9.49
N LYS A 49 5.24 -9.12 -8.85
CA LYS A 49 6.62 -9.13 -8.37
C LYS A 49 7.58 -9.45 -9.51
N MET A 50 8.61 -8.65 -9.66
CA MET A 50 9.72 -8.93 -10.56
C MET A 50 10.72 -9.83 -9.86
N SER A 51 11.30 -10.79 -10.61
CA SER A 51 12.21 -11.80 -10.05
C SER A 51 13.66 -11.36 -9.92
N ALA A 52 13.97 -10.12 -10.25
CA ALA A 52 15.34 -9.57 -10.19
C ALA A 52 15.39 -8.35 -9.27
N ALA A 53 16.59 -8.05 -8.76
CA ALA A 53 16.85 -6.86 -7.98
C ALA A 53 17.17 -5.69 -8.93
N TYR A 54 16.31 -4.66 -8.93
CA TYR A 54 16.45 -3.49 -9.79
C TYR A 54 16.82 -2.23 -9.02
N GLY A 55 17.00 -2.32 -7.70
CA GLY A 55 17.32 -1.16 -6.90
C GLY A 55 18.09 -1.50 -5.65
N LEU A 56 18.71 -0.48 -5.09
CA LEU A 56 19.46 -0.57 -3.85
C LEU A 56 18.76 0.24 -2.77
N TYR A 57 18.75 -0.28 -1.54
CA TYR A 57 18.23 0.43 -0.39
C TYR A 57 19.40 0.93 0.46
N TYR A 58 19.47 2.25 0.63
CA TYR A 58 20.42 2.87 1.55
C TYR A 58 19.74 3.14 2.89
N PHE A 59 20.27 2.55 3.96
CA PHE A 59 19.77 2.79 5.30
C PHE A 59 20.30 4.13 5.80
N ASN A 60 19.39 5.09 6.05
CA ASN A 60 19.70 6.38 6.63
C ASN A 60 18.96 6.53 7.96
N PRO A 61 19.66 6.48 9.12
CA PRO A 61 19.01 6.60 10.42
C PRO A 61 18.35 7.97 10.65
N LYS A 62 18.69 8.98 9.85
CA LYS A 62 18.07 10.32 9.88
C LYS A 62 16.88 10.45 8.91
N GLY A 63 16.60 9.41 8.13
CA GLY A 63 15.47 9.40 7.21
C GLY A 63 14.12 9.41 7.92
N ILE A 64 13.06 9.85 7.24
CA ILE A 64 11.71 9.93 7.83
C ILE A 64 11.25 8.56 8.34
N SER A 65 11.45 7.50 7.56
CA SER A 65 10.97 6.17 7.94
C SER A 65 11.91 5.38 8.84
N THR A 66 13.17 5.78 8.96
CA THR A 66 14.19 5.05 9.74
C THR A 66 14.61 5.76 11.00
N ASN A 67 14.25 7.03 11.19
CA ASN A 67 14.57 7.79 12.40
C ASN A 67 13.65 7.34 13.55
N ALA A 68 14.24 6.89 14.65
CA ALA A 68 13.51 6.42 15.82
C ALA A 68 12.60 7.49 16.45
N ASP A 69 12.95 8.77 16.33
CA ASP A 69 12.16 9.88 16.86
C ASP A 69 10.81 10.05 16.15
N ASN A 70 10.69 9.50 14.94
CA ASN A 70 9.45 9.54 14.17
C ASN A 70 8.52 8.34 14.43
N SER A 71 8.92 7.40 15.28
CA SER A 71 8.23 6.10 15.41
C SER A 71 6.78 6.20 15.88
N SER A 72 6.46 7.15 16.78
CA SER A 72 5.10 7.26 17.33
C SER A 72 4.08 7.72 16.30
N TRP A 73 4.36 8.83 15.59
CA TRP A 73 3.43 9.33 14.58
C TRP A 73 3.35 8.43 13.34
N LYS A 74 4.44 7.74 13.01
CA LYS A 74 4.44 6.74 11.94
C LYS A 74 3.49 5.57 12.25
N ARG A 75 3.54 5.05 13.47
CA ARG A 75 2.65 3.98 13.91
C ARG A 75 1.18 4.40 13.88
N GLU A 76 0.89 5.63 14.28
CA GLU A 76 -0.46 6.16 14.20
C GLU A 76 -0.96 6.27 12.78
N GLU A 77 -0.11 6.75 11.88
CA GLU A 77 -0.41 6.87 10.46
C GLU A 77 -0.70 5.49 9.84
N GLU A 78 0.17 4.52 10.10
CA GLU A 78 -0.02 3.14 9.65
C GLU A 78 -1.27 2.51 10.23
N ARG A 79 -1.57 2.76 11.50
CA ARG A 79 -2.76 2.25 12.17
C ARG A 79 -4.04 2.81 11.56
N GLU A 80 -4.06 4.10 11.26
CA GLU A 80 -5.20 4.74 10.61
C GLU A 80 -5.47 4.13 9.23
N ILE A 81 -4.43 3.97 8.44
CA ILE A 81 -4.51 3.33 7.12
C ILE A 81 -5.01 1.89 7.24
N PHE A 82 -4.45 1.13 8.16
CA PHE A 82 -4.85 -0.26 8.40
C PHE A 82 -6.33 -0.35 8.76
N LYS A 83 -6.80 0.46 9.69
CA LYS A 83 -8.22 0.46 10.11
C LYS A 83 -9.14 0.78 8.95
N LYS A 84 -8.81 1.78 8.15
CA LYS A 84 -9.59 2.22 7.00
C LYS A 84 -9.77 1.10 5.98
N TYR A 85 -8.68 0.45 5.59
CA TYR A 85 -8.72 -0.58 4.55
C TYR A 85 -9.12 -1.95 5.08
N PHE A 86 -8.87 -2.24 6.35
CA PHE A 86 -9.37 -3.45 6.98
C PHE A 86 -10.90 -3.49 7.03
N ALA A 87 -11.53 -2.35 7.33
CA ALA A 87 -12.98 -2.22 7.27
C ALA A 87 -13.51 -2.48 5.86
N LYS A 88 -12.86 -1.92 4.83
CA LYS A 88 -13.20 -2.19 3.42
C LYS A 88 -13.04 -3.66 3.07
N LEU A 89 -12.00 -4.31 3.55
CA LEU A 89 -11.76 -5.73 3.29
C LEU A 89 -12.86 -6.60 3.89
N LYS A 90 -13.36 -6.26 5.08
CA LYS A 90 -14.51 -6.95 5.70
C LYS A 90 -15.78 -6.81 4.87
N GLU A 91 -16.03 -5.63 4.31
CA GLU A 91 -17.18 -5.40 3.43
C GLU A 91 -17.06 -6.21 2.13
N GLU A 92 -15.87 -6.27 1.54
CA GLU A 92 -15.62 -7.08 0.35
C GLU A 92 -15.80 -8.58 0.63
N LYS A 93 -15.36 -9.08 1.78
CA LYS A 93 -15.59 -10.47 2.19
C LYS A 93 -17.07 -10.78 2.30
N LYS A 94 -17.88 -9.87 2.81
CA LYS A 94 -19.33 -10.04 2.87
C LYS A 94 -19.95 -10.12 1.49
N SER A 95 -19.47 -9.31 0.52
CA SER A 95 -19.96 -9.37 -0.85
C SER A 95 -19.39 -10.54 -1.65
N THR A 96 -18.18 -11.04 -1.32
CA THR A 96 -17.58 -12.21 -1.96
C THR A 96 -18.12 -13.54 -1.45
N LEU A 97 -18.77 -13.59 -0.31
CA LEU A 97 -19.53 -14.75 0.11
C LEU A 97 -20.68 -15.04 -0.86
N SER A 98 -21.15 -14.06 -1.60
CA SER A 98 -22.12 -14.20 -2.67
C SER A 98 -21.50 -14.48 -4.05
N ASN A 99 -20.16 -14.39 -4.19
CA ASN A 99 -19.45 -14.60 -5.46
C ASN A 99 -18.04 -15.17 -5.22
N PRO A 100 -17.93 -16.49 -4.93
CA PRO A 100 -16.67 -17.13 -4.50
C PRO A 100 -15.59 -17.24 -5.58
N THR A 101 -15.85 -16.80 -6.82
CA THR A 101 -14.91 -16.92 -7.94
C THR A 101 -14.05 -15.68 -8.17
N LYS A 102 -14.13 -14.68 -7.31
CA LYS A 102 -13.28 -13.50 -7.43
C LYS A 102 -11.89 -13.81 -6.87
N GLU A 103 -11.02 -14.34 -7.71
CA GLU A 103 -9.61 -14.47 -7.38
C GLU A 103 -8.98 -13.08 -7.24
N MET A 104 -8.44 -12.81 -6.06
CA MET A 104 -7.55 -11.68 -5.89
C MET A 104 -6.13 -12.13 -6.26
N ASP A 105 -5.77 -11.94 -7.51
CA ASP A 105 -4.41 -12.17 -7.98
C ASP A 105 -3.51 -11.01 -7.52
N ILE A 106 -3.08 -11.07 -6.28
CA ILE A 106 -1.98 -10.23 -5.84
C ILE A 106 -0.72 -11.09 -5.91
N ILE A 107 -0.01 -10.96 -7.02
CA ILE A 107 1.32 -11.55 -7.17
C ILE A 107 2.33 -10.51 -6.71
N LEU A 108 2.98 -10.81 -5.64
CA LEU A 108 4.06 -9.99 -5.11
C LEU A 108 5.41 -10.62 -5.35
#